data_02e70e6e756d36881ac6258f877e744b
#
_entry.id   02e70e6e756d36881ac6258f877e744b
#
_cell.length_a   1.000
_cell.length_b   1.000
_cell.length_c   1.000
_cell.angle_alpha   90.00
_cell.angle_beta   90.00
_cell.angle_gamma   90.00
#
_symmetry.space_group_name_H-M   'P 1'
#
loop_
_entity.id
_entity.type
_entity.pdbx_description
1 polymer ?
#
loop_
_entity_poly.entity_id
_entity_poly.type
_entity_poly.pdbx_seq_one_letter_code
_entity_poly.pdbx_strand_id
1 'polypeptide(L)'
;AGLIKDAGMADMPVGVDYAETAMFHALQEEGINVIDGQQIMLAAREIKNWDEIQLLTQAASMVDGVYHMIYEELKPGVRENDIVALSNKMLYEMGSDDVEAINAISGERCNPHPHNFTDRYFRPGDQAFFDILQSYQGYRTCYYRTFNIGRATSEQNDAYVKCREWLDASIAMIKPGVTTDKVAEVWPTAESLGFPSEDAAFGLQFGHGLGLALHERPIISRAISLEHPMEIKTGMVFALETYCPAKDGFSAARIEEEVVVTDTGCEVISLFPAEELPISNKY
;
A
#
# COMPACT_ATOMS: atom_id res chain seq x y z
N ALA A 1 25.23 17.04 18.45
CA ALA A 1 25.61 17.04 19.87
C ALA A 1 25.62 18.47 20.46
N GLY A 2 26.33 19.46 19.83
CA GLY A 2 26.41 20.83 20.34
C GLY A 2 25.06 21.45 20.69
N LEU A 3 24.09 21.44 19.75
CA LEU A 3 22.75 21.98 19.98
C LEU A 3 21.99 21.30 21.14
N ILE A 4 22.21 20.01 21.37
CA ILE A 4 21.60 19.26 22.47
C ILE A 4 22.23 19.72 23.81
N LYS A 5 23.55 19.90 23.86
CA LYS A 5 24.28 20.43 25.02
C LYS A 5 23.86 21.88 25.32
N ASP A 6 23.80 22.72 24.30
CA ASP A 6 23.39 24.13 24.43
C ASP A 6 21.95 24.29 24.92
N ALA A 7 21.08 23.35 24.57
CA ALA A 7 19.71 23.28 25.08
C ALA A 7 19.60 22.73 26.51
N GLY A 8 20.71 22.36 27.15
CA GLY A 8 20.74 21.79 28.49
C GLY A 8 20.16 20.39 28.59
N MET A 9 20.13 19.65 27.50
CA MET A 9 19.52 18.32 27.40
C MET A 9 20.54 17.18 27.29
N ALA A 10 21.83 17.46 27.55
CA ALA A 10 22.92 16.49 27.39
C ALA A 10 22.76 15.24 28.29
N ASP A 11 22.17 15.41 29.47
CA ASP A 11 21.97 14.34 30.44
C ASP A 11 20.63 13.58 30.25
N MET A 12 19.82 14.01 29.28
CA MET A 12 18.54 13.35 28.97
C MET A 12 18.71 12.35 27.85
N PRO A 13 17.91 11.26 27.83
CA PRO A 13 17.89 10.37 26.68
C PRO A 13 17.32 11.11 25.45
N VAL A 14 18.01 10.98 24.31
CA VAL A 14 17.63 11.58 23.02
C VAL A 14 17.10 10.47 22.11
N GLY A 15 15.80 10.52 21.81
CA GLY A 15 15.19 9.62 20.85
C GLY A 15 15.60 9.96 19.42
N VAL A 16 16.09 8.97 18.68
CA VAL A 16 16.40 9.08 17.25
C VAL A 16 15.58 8.03 16.51
N ASP A 17 14.75 8.45 15.58
CA ASP A 17 13.90 7.55 14.78
C ASP A 17 14.62 7.00 13.56
N TYR A 18 15.42 7.83 12.90
CA TYR A 18 16.26 7.42 11.78
C TYR A 18 17.57 8.20 11.77
N ALA A 19 18.69 7.49 11.66
CA ALA A 19 20.00 8.09 11.51
C ALA A 19 20.95 7.16 10.75
N GLU A 20 21.86 7.73 9.98
CA GLU A 20 22.99 6.99 9.45
C GLU A 20 23.88 6.49 10.58
N THR A 21 24.49 5.32 10.41
CA THR A 21 25.36 4.69 11.41
C THR A 21 26.47 5.63 11.92
N ALA A 22 27.05 6.43 11.02
CA ALA A 22 28.10 7.40 11.38
C ALA A 22 27.57 8.49 12.33
N MET A 23 26.35 9.00 12.10
CA MET A 23 25.70 9.98 12.98
C MET A 23 25.41 9.38 14.36
N PHE A 24 24.92 8.15 14.39
CA PHE A 24 24.63 7.44 15.64
C PHE A 24 25.90 7.29 16.51
N HIS A 25 27.00 6.82 15.91
CA HIS A 25 28.28 6.69 16.62
C HIS A 25 28.85 8.05 17.11
N ALA A 26 28.78 9.07 16.25
CA ALA A 26 29.23 10.41 16.60
C ALA A 26 28.47 11.01 17.79
N LEU A 27 27.14 10.79 17.87
CA LEU A 27 26.35 11.21 19.03
C LEU A 27 26.79 10.47 20.32
N GLN A 28 27.03 9.17 20.22
CA GLN A 28 27.51 8.37 21.36
C GLN A 28 28.90 8.80 21.81
N GLU A 29 29.84 9.06 20.89
CA GLU A 29 31.21 9.55 21.20
C GLU A 29 31.18 10.91 21.88
N GLU A 30 30.21 11.75 21.58
CA GLU A 30 29.95 13.04 22.22
C GLU A 30 29.23 12.92 23.58
N GLY A 31 29.00 11.70 24.05
CA GLY A 31 28.37 11.41 25.34
C GLY A 31 26.87 11.59 25.39
N ILE A 32 26.18 11.65 24.23
CA ILE A 32 24.72 11.70 24.17
C ILE A 32 24.16 10.30 24.38
N ASN A 33 23.22 10.14 25.29
CA ASN A 33 22.49 8.91 25.52
C ASN A 33 21.41 8.77 24.44
N VAL A 34 21.70 8.04 23.36
CA VAL A 34 20.79 7.82 22.24
C VAL A 34 19.92 6.60 22.51
N ILE A 35 18.60 6.76 22.37
CA ILE A 35 17.60 5.69 22.48
C ILE A 35 16.78 5.59 21.19
N ASP A 36 16.08 4.46 20.99
CA ASP A 36 15.12 4.28 19.88
C ASP A 36 13.96 5.26 20.02
N GLY A 37 13.88 6.22 19.12
CA GLY A 37 12.79 7.19 19.01
C GLY A 37 11.70 6.76 18.03
N GLN A 38 11.92 5.72 17.23
CA GLN A 38 11.00 5.32 16.16
C GLN A 38 9.64 4.90 16.72
N GLN A 39 9.62 4.14 17.81
CA GLN A 39 8.37 3.66 18.40
C GLN A 39 7.48 4.82 18.88
N ILE A 40 8.11 5.86 19.45
CA ILE A 40 7.41 7.08 19.91
C ILE A 40 6.86 7.86 18.72
N MET A 41 7.65 8.00 17.66
CA MET A 41 7.24 8.71 16.44
C MET A 41 6.13 7.96 15.69
N LEU A 42 6.20 6.63 15.61
CA LEU A 42 5.14 5.81 15.03
C LEU A 42 3.83 5.94 15.82
N ALA A 43 3.90 5.91 17.16
CA ALA A 43 2.73 6.10 18.01
C ALA A 43 2.11 7.51 17.86
N ALA A 44 2.95 8.54 17.74
CA ALA A 44 2.49 9.92 17.53
C ALA A 44 1.76 10.13 16.19
N ARG A 45 2.09 9.34 15.16
CA ARG A 45 1.51 9.40 13.81
C ARG A 45 0.34 8.44 13.59
N GLU A 46 0.05 7.57 14.57
CA GLU A 46 -0.97 6.52 14.43
C GLU A 46 -2.36 7.08 14.15
N ILE A 47 -2.75 8.16 14.86
CA ILE A 47 -4.04 8.81 14.73
C ILE A 47 -3.88 10.11 13.93
N LYS A 48 -4.56 10.21 12.82
CA LYS A 48 -4.54 11.38 11.94
C LYS A 48 -5.63 12.36 12.36
N ASN A 49 -5.30 13.65 12.35
CA ASN A 49 -6.28 14.71 12.50
C ASN A 49 -6.99 14.99 11.17
N TRP A 50 -7.96 15.90 11.18
CA TRP A 50 -8.76 16.20 10.00
C TRP A 50 -7.92 16.72 8.82
N ASP A 51 -6.94 17.61 9.07
CA ASP A 51 -6.11 18.18 8.00
C ASP A 51 -5.22 17.11 7.35
N GLU A 52 -4.67 16.21 8.14
CA GLU A 52 -3.87 15.06 7.66
C GLU A 52 -4.72 14.13 6.77
N ILE A 53 -5.97 13.85 7.19
CA ILE A 53 -6.91 13.03 6.39
C ILE A 53 -7.22 13.72 5.05
N GLN A 54 -7.40 15.07 5.03
CA GLN A 54 -7.62 15.78 3.77
C GLN A 54 -6.41 15.67 2.82
N LEU A 55 -5.18 15.73 3.34
CA LEU A 55 -3.97 15.58 2.52
C LEU A 55 -3.84 14.14 1.97
N LEU A 56 -4.14 13.13 2.77
CA LEU A 56 -4.19 11.73 2.32
C LEU A 56 -5.25 11.52 1.25
N THR A 57 -6.46 12.05 1.46
CA THR A 57 -7.55 12.01 0.46
C THR A 57 -7.15 12.70 -0.84
N GLN A 58 -6.46 13.83 -0.77
CA GLN A 58 -5.95 14.52 -1.96
C GLN A 58 -4.89 13.68 -2.68
N ALA A 59 -3.96 13.06 -1.92
CA ALA A 59 -2.95 12.17 -2.47
C ALA A 59 -3.58 10.98 -3.21
N ALA A 60 -4.58 10.33 -2.61
CA ALA A 60 -5.34 9.24 -3.23
C ALA A 60 -6.07 9.69 -4.50
N SER A 61 -6.73 10.86 -4.47
CA SER A 61 -7.45 11.42 -5.63
C SER A 61 -6.53 11.69 -6.84
N MET A 62 -5.27 12.05 -6.60
CA MET A 62 -4.29 12.20 -7.69
C MET A 62 -4.03 10.85 -8.37
N VAL A 63 -3.91 9.78 -7.60
CA VAL A 63 -3.73 8.43 -8.11
C VAL A 63 -4.99 7.92 -8.84
N ASP A 64 -6.20 8.26 -8.37
CA ASP A 64 -7.45 7.99 -9.10
C ASP A 64 -7.38 8.57 -10.52
N GLY A 65 -6.92 9.81 -10.66
CA GLY A 65 -6.73 10.46 -11.97
C GLY A 65 -5.73 9.73 -12.86
N VAL A 66 -4.63 9.23 -12.28
CA VAL A 66 -3.64 8.42 -13.01
C VAL A 66 -4.24 7.10 -13.47
N TYR A 67 -5.02 6.41 -12.64
CA TYR A 67 -5.68 5.15 -13.05
C TYR A 67 -6.66 5.33 -14.19
N HIS A 68 -7.37 6.45 -14.28
CA HIS A 68 -8.20 6.78 -15.44
C HIS A 68 -7.37 6.84 -16.74
N MET A 69 -6.22 7.49 -16.70
CA MET A 69 -5.33 7.58 -17.86
C MET A 69 -4.67 6.24 -18.20
N ILE A 70 -4.30 5.44 -17.19
CA ILE A 70 -3.82 4.08 -17.41
C ILE A 70 -4.89 3.27 -18.14
N TYR A 71 -6.15 3.33 -17.70
CA TYR A 71 -7.25 2.61 -18.32
C TYR A 71 -7.40 2.95 -19.82
N GLU A 72 -7.24 4.22 -20.20
CA GLU A 72 -7.36 4.67 -21.58
C GLU A 72 -6.16 4.31 -22.46
N GLU A 73 -4.94 4.37 -21.88
CA GLU A 73 -3.69 4.12 -22.62
C GLU A 73 -3.29 2.63 -22.66
N LEU A 74 -3.84 1.82 -21.79
CA LEU A 74 -3.50 0.40 -21.65
C LEU A 74 -4.05 -0.40 -22.83
N LYS A 75 -3.16 -0.78 -23.77
CA LYS A 75 -3.48 -1.50 -25.01
C LYS A 75 -2.30 -2.38 -25.46
N PRO A 76 -2.53 -3.39 -26.30
CA PRO A 76 -1.45 -4.19 -26.88
C PRO A 76 -0.39 -3.33 -27.56
N GLY A 77 0.89 -3.63 -27.29
CA GLY A 77 2.02 -2.92 -27.88
C GLY A 77 2.53 -1.70 -27.08
N VAL A 78 1.84 -1.30 -26.02
CA VAL A 78 2.37 -0.40 -24.98
C VAL A 78 3.21 -1.22 -24.00
N ARG A 79 4.25 -0.65 -23.43
CA ARG A 79 5.11 -1.33 -22.45
C ARG A 79 4.74 -0.95 -21.02
N GLU A 80 5.12 -1.81 -20.06
CA GLU A 80 5.04 -1.46 -18.63
C GLU A 80 5.76 -0.13 -18.34
N ASN A 81 6.98 0.07 -18.91
CA ASN A 81 7.75 1.32 -18.82
C ASN A 81 7.00 2.56 -19.34
N ASP A 82 6.21 2.41 -20.40
CA ASP A 82 5.46 3.55 -20.98
C ASP A 82 4.37 4.02 -20.02
N ILE A 83 3.70 3.09 -19.35
CA ILE A 83 2.71 3.38 -18.30
C ILE A 83 3.38 4.01 -17.07
N VAL A 84 4.52 3.48 -16.63
CA VAL A 84 5.30 4.07 -15.52
C VAL A 84 5.72 5.51 -15.84
N ALA A 85 6.21 5.76 -17.05
CA ALA A 85 6.60 7.11 -17.49
C ALA A 85 5.41 8.08 -17.54
N LEU A 86 4.25 7.62 -18.05
CA LEU A 86 3.00 8.38 -18.06
C LEU A 86 2.56 8.74 -16.63
N SER A 87 2.52 7.76 -15.75
CA SER A 87 2.08 7.93 -14.35
C SER A 87 2.98 8.91 -13.60
N ASN A 88 4.30 8.78 -13.71
CA ASN A 88 5.26 9.72 -13.13
C ASN A 88 5.03 11.16 -13.62
N LYS A 89 4.92 11.32 -14.94
CA LYS A 89 4.67 12.64 -15.54
C LYS A 89 3.42 13.27 -14.97
N MET A 90 2.32 12.54 -14.93
CA MET A 90 1.03 13.06 -14.46
C MET A 90 1.05 13.44 -12.98
N LEU A 91 1.63 12.59 -12.13
CA LEU A 91 1.72 12.88 -10.69
C LEU A 91 2.51 14.16 -10.43
N TYR A 92 3.66 14.35 -11.07
CA TYR A 92 4.42 15.61 -10.94
C TYR A 92 3.69 16.81 -11.52
N GLU A 93 2.96 16.67 -12.63
CA GLU A 93 2.12 17.75 -13.20
C GLU A 93 0.96 18.13 -12.27
N MET A 94 0.44 17.18 -11.47
CA MET A 94 -0.60 17.44 -10.46
C MET A 94 -0.03 17.98 -9.15
N GLY A 95 1.29 18.02 -8.95
CA GLY A 95 1.92 18.59 -7.77
C GLY A 95 2.39 17.57 -6.73
N SER A 96 2.62 16.30 -7.11
CA SER A 96 3.28 15.33 -6.24
C SER A 96 4.65 15.84 -5.81
N ASP A 97 4.97 15.67 -4.53
CA ASP A 97 6.29 16.00 -3.99
C ASP A 97 7.34 14.96 -4.43
N ASP A 98 6.93 13.70 -4.44
CA ASP A 98 7.78 12.56 -4.78
C ASP A 98 6.95 11.38 -5.25
N VAL A 99 7.40 10.71 -6.31
CA VAL A 99 6.86 9.42 -6.75
C VAL A 99 7.83 8.35 -6.29
N GLU A 100 7.50 7.70 -5.17
CA GLU A 100 8.39 6.76 -4.49
C GLU A 100 8.63 5.50 -5.32
N ALA A 101 7.54 4.92 -5.86
CA ALA A 101 7.60 3.80 -6.78
C ALA A 101 6.30 3.68 -7.59
N ILE A 102 6.41 3.09 -8.77
CA ILE A 102 5.27 2.57 -9.54
C ILE A 102 5.60 1.14 -9.93
N ASN A 103 4.86 0.19 -9.37
CA ASN A 103 4.91 -1.18 -9.80
C ASN A 103 3.99 -1.35 -11.01
N ALA A 104 4.48 -2.00 -12.06
CA ALA A 104 3.70 -2.31 -13.25
C ALA A 104 4.01 -3.75 -13.66
N ILE A 105 3.05 -4.64 -13.43
CA ILE A 105 3.23 -6.08 -13.60
C ILE A 105 2.16 -6.59 -14.56
N SER A 106 2.56 -7.43 -15.52
CA SER A 106 1.63 -7.93 -16.52
C SER A 106 1.88 -9.37 -16.96
N GLY A 107 0.81 -10.04 -17.39
CA GLY A 107 0.82 -11.38 -17.96
C GLY A 107 1.41 -12.40 -17.01
N GLU A 108 2.38 -13.18 -17.49
CA GLU A 108 3.06 -14.25 -16.75
C GLU A 108 3.83 -13.78 -15.50
N ARG A 109 4.01 -12.47 -15.33
CA ARG A 109 4.67 -11.90 -14.16
C ARG A 109 3.72 -11.64 -12.99
N CYS A 110 2.41 -11.79 -13.19
CA CYS A 110 1.44 -11.56 -12.13
C CYS A 110 1.50 -12.61 -11.02
N ASN A 111 2.00 -13.81 -11.32
CA ASN A 111 2.16 -14.89 -10.34
C ASN A 111 3.47 -15.68 -10.59
N PRO A 112 4.42 -15.70 -9.61
CA PRO A 112 4.46 -14.94 -8.37
C PRO A 112 4.70 -13.45 -8.61
N HIS A 113 4.14 -12.63 -7.72
CA HIS A 113 4.13 -11.18 -7.86
C HIS A 113 5.49 -10.53 -7.50
N PRO A 114 6.17 -9.83 -8.44
CA PRO A 114 7.31 -8.98 -8.14
C PRO A 114 6.87 -7.53 -7.84
N HIS A 115 7.71 -6.76 -7.12
CA HIS A 115 7.51 -5.32 -6.91
C HIS A 115 8.46 -4.54 -7.81
N ASN A 116 8.15 -4.47 -9.11
CA ASN A 116 8.95 -3.73 -10.09
C ASN A 116 8.15 -3.49 -11.38
N PHE A 117 8.84 -3.04 -12.43
CA PHE A 117 8.34 -2.97 -13.79
C PHE A 117 9.46 -3.38 -14.76
N THR A 118 9.09 -3.64 -16.01
CA THR A 118 10.03 -4.01 -17.07
C THR A 118 9.69 -3.28 -18.39
N ASP A 119 10.40 -3.61 -19.45
CA ASP A 119 10.09 -3.18 -20.81
C ASP A 119 9.17 -4.18 -21.57
N ARG A 120 8.49 -5.06 -20.83
CA ARG A 120 7.53 -6.01 -21.39
C ARG A 120 6.37 -5.28 -22.08
N TYR A 121 6.02 -5.72 -23.27
CA TYR A 121 4.84 -5.25 -24.00
C TYR A 121 3.58 -5.94 -23.49
N PHE A 122 2.51 -5.19 -23.27
CA PHE A 122 1.20 -5.75 -23.02
C PHE A 122 0.69 -6.50 -24.24
N ARG A 123 0.05 -7.63 -24.01
CA ARG A 123 -0.52 -8.52 -25.03
C ARG A 123 -2.04 -8.62 -24.86
N PRO A 124 -2.76 -8.98 -25.94
CA PRO A 124 -4.19 -9.27 -25.83
C PRO A 124 -4.47 -10.38 -24.81
N GLY A 125 -5.36 -10.12 -23.86
CA GLY A 125 -5.73 -11.05 -22.79
C GLY A 125 -4.82 -11.04 -21.57
N ASP A 126 -3.76 -10.23 -21.55
CA ASP A 126 -2.96 -10.04 -20.33
C ASP A 126 -3.83 -9.48 -19.22
N GLN A 127 -3.67 -10.02 -18.03
CA GLN A 127 -3.99 -9.34 -16.79
C GLN A 127 -2.80 -8.47 -16.40
N ALA A 128 -3.06 -7.28 -15.88
CA ALA A 128 -2.03 -6.36 -15.42
C ALA A 128 -2.50 -5.65 -14.15
N PHE A 129 -1.62 -5.44 -13.20
CA PHE A 129 -1.90 -4.61 -12.05
C PHE A 129 -0.78 -3.60 -11.83
N PHE A 130 -1.17 -2.48 -11.30
CA PHE A 130 -0.31 -1.35 -11.00
C PHE A 130 -0.47 -0.98 -9.54
N ASP A 131 0.63 -0.56 -8.94
CA ASP A 131 0.68 0.02 -7.62
C ASP A 131 1.36 1.37 -7.73
N ILE A 132 0.73 2.40 -7.21
CA ILE A 132 1.22 3.76 -7.33
C ILE A 132 1.46 4.35 -5.95
N LEU A 133 2.74 4.58 -5.66
CA LEU A 133 3.23 5.10 -4.40
C LEU A 133 3.76 6.52 -4.63
N GLN A 134 3.10 7.51 -4.06
CA GLN A 134 3.49 8.91 -4.19
C GLN A 134 3.18 9.71 -2.93
N SER A 135 3.69 10.92 -2.83
CA SER A 135 3.39 11.84 -1.73
C SER A 135 2.88 13.19 -2.22
N TYR A 136 1.95 13.75 -1.46
CA TYR A 136 1.45 15.10 -1.61
C TYR A 136 1.52 15.83 -0.27
N GLN A 137 2.26 16.94 -0.23
CA GLN A 137 2.54 17.71 1.00
C GLN A 137 3.08 16.83 2.14
N GLY A 138 3.93 15.85 1.77
CA GLY A 138 4.55 14.89 2.68
C GLY A 138 3.69 13.68 3.04
N TYR A 139 2.39 13.64 2.72
CA TYR A 139 1.49 12.52 3.01
C TYR A 139 1.44 11.56 1.83
N ARG A 140 1.56 10.26 2.12
CA ARG A 140 1.71 9.21 1.13
C ARG A 140 0.40 8.53 0.80
N THR A 141 0.32 8.00 -0.41
CA THR A 141 -0.74 7.10 -0.89
C THR A 141 -0.11 5.86 -1.49
N CYS A 142 -0.82 4.74 -1.38
CA CYS A 142 -0.40 3.45 -1.90
C CYS A 142 -1.64 2.61 -2.17
N TYR A 143 -1.96 2.31 -3.45
CA TYR A 143 -2.97 1.31 -3.73
C TYR A 143 -2.85 0.68 -5.11
N TYR A 144 -3.28 -0.59 -5.18
CA TYR A 144 -3.29 -1.40 -6.39
C TYR A 144 -4.62 -1.35 -7.14
N ARG A 145 -4.51 -1.36 -8.47
CA ARG A 145 -5.64 -1.68 -9.36
C ARG A 145 -5.22 -2.72 -10.40
N THR A 146 -6.12 -3.69 -10.65
CA THR A 146 -5.95 -4.73 -11.67
C THR A 146 -6.82 -4.43 -12.88
N PHE A 147 -6.26 -4.68 -14.06
CA PHE A 147 -6.92 -4.50 -15.37
C PHE A 147 -6.72 -5.75 -16.22
N ASN A 148 -7.60 -5.94 -17.20
CA ASN A 148 -7.34 -6.86 -18.32
C ASN A 148 -7.27 -6.09 -19.64
N ILE A 149 -6.46 -6.58 -20.58
CA ILE A 149 -6.25 -5.97 -21.89
C ILE A 149 -7.12 -6.69 -22.92
N GLY A 150 -8.12 -6.01 -23.48
CA GLY A 150 -9.02 -6.49 -24.53
C GLY A 150 -10.10 -7.47 -24.06
N ARG A 151 -9.75 -8.47 -23.27
CA ARG A 151 -10.68 -9.47 -22.71
C ARG A 151 -10.10 -10.10 -21.45
N ALA A 152 -10.97 -10.68 -20.62
CA ALA A 152 -10.60 -11.54 -19.50
C ALA A 152 -11.04 -12.98 -19.73
N THR A 153 -10.32 -13.94 -19.18
CA THR A 153 -10.78 -15.33 -19.04
C THR A 153 -11.67 -15.49 -17.81
N SER A 154 -12.38 -16.63 -17.70
CA SER A 154 -13.13 -16.97 -16.50
C SER A 154 -12.24 -17.06 -15.27
N GLU A 155 -11.04 -17.67 -15.41
CA GLU A 155 -10.10 -17.84 -14.32
C GLU A 155 -9.56 -16.49 -13.79
N GLN A 156 -9.29 -15.54 -14.68
CA GLN A 156 -8.87 -14.18 -14.32
C GLN A 156 -9.98 -13.42 -13.61
N ASN A 157 -11.21 -13.53 -14.12
CA ASN A 157 -12.37 -12.91 -13.49
C ASN A 157 -12.69 -13.52 -12.12
N ASP A 158 -12.62 -14.86 -11.99
CA ASP A 158 -12.83 -15.55 -10.72
C ASP A 158 -11.80 -15.14 -9.66
N ALA A 159 -10.53 -14.96 -10.06
CA ALA A 159 -9.49 -14.46 -9.17
C ALA A 159 -9.76 -13.02 -8.70
N TYR A 160 -10.22 -12.15 -9.63
CA TYR A 160 -10.57 -10.77 -9.31
C TYR A 160 -11.75 -10.70 -8.33
N VAL A 161 -12.82 -11.46 -8.60
CA VAL A 161 -14.01 -11.50 -7.73
C VAL A 161 -13.63 -11.94 -6.32
N LYS A 162 -12.82 -12.99 -6.17
CA LYS A 162 -12.35 -13.45 -4.86
C LYS A 162 -11.50 -12.41 -4.15
N CYS A 163 -10.58 -11.77 -4.88
CA CYS A 163 -9.75 -10.71 -4.36
C CYS A 163 -10.61 -9.57 -3.79
N ARG A 164 -11.65 -9.17 -4.52
CA ARG A 164 -12.62 -8.15 -4.11
C ARG A 164 -13.45 -8.60 -2.89
N GLU A 165 -13.97 -9.84 -2.88
CA GLU A 165 -14.73 -10.39 -1.76
C GLU A 165 -13.94 -10.36 -0.45
N TRP A 166 -12.66 -10.73 -0.47
CA TRP A 166 -11.80 -10.69 0.72
C TRP A 166 -11.52 -9.25 1.17
N LEU A 167 -11.33 -8.34 0.23
CA LEU A 167 -11.11 -6.92 0.54
C LEU A 167 -12.38 -6.29 1.15
N ASP A 168 -13.55 -6.53 0.57
CA ASP A 168 -14.83 -6.06 1.11
C ASP A 168 -15.11 -6.60 2.50
N ALA A 169 -14.83 -7.88 2.72
CA ALA A 169 -14.99 -8.49 4.03
C ALA A 169 -14.03 -7.88 5.07
N SER A 170 -12.78 -7.56 4.70
CA SER A 170 -11.84 -6.89 5.60
C SER A 170 -12.25 -5.44 5.89
N ILE A 171 -12.68 -4.67 4.88
CA ILE A 171 -13.20 -3.31 5.05
C ILE A 171 -14.42 -3.31 6.00
N ALA A 172 -15.34 -4.25 5.83
CA ALA A 172 -16.52 -4.39 6.71
C ALA A 172 -16.17 -4.67 8.18
N MET A 173 -14.98 -5.22 8.45
CA MET A 173 -14.50 -5.44 9.82
C MET A 173 -13.87 -4.20 10.45
N ILE A 174 -13.44 -3.20 9.64
CA ILE A 174 -12.77 -2.00 10.14
C ILE A 174 -13.74 -1.08 10.89
N LYS A 175 -13.55 -1.00 12.18
CA LYS A 175 -14.26 -0.04 13.07
C LYS A 175 -13.52 0.08 14.40
N PRO A 176 -13.74 1.16 15.17
CA PRO A 176 -13.13 1.32 16.49
C PRO A 176 -13.46 0.16 17.44
N GLY A 177 -12.45 -0.29 18.18
CA GLY A 177 -12.56 -1.39 19.15
C GLY A 177 -12.36 -2.79 18.57
N VAL A 178 -12.33 -2.96 17.26
CA VAL A 178 -11.91 -4.22 16.63
C VAL A 178 -10.39 -4.29 16.65
N THR A 179 -9.84 -5.50 16.76
CA THR A 179 -8.38 -5.70 16.73
C THR A 179 -7.91 -6.22 15.38
N THR A 180 -6.67 -5.91 15.04
CA THR A 180 -6.07 -6.23 13.72
C THR A 180 -6.03 -7.73 13.40
N ASP A 181 -6.01 -8.61 14.42
CA ASP A 181 -6.12 -10.06 14.23
C ASP A 181 -7.47 -10.46 13.62
N LYS A 182 -8.57 -9.79 14.03
CA LYS A 182 -9.91 -10.07 13.51
C LYS A 182 -10.04 -9.69 12.04
N VAL A 183 -9.38 -8.63 11.61
CA VAL A 183 -9.30 -8.26 10.20
C VAL A 183 -8.44 -9.27 9.44
N ALA A 184 -7.27 -9.63 9.96
CA ALA A 184 -6.36 -10.59 9.33
C ALA A 184 -6.96 -12.01 9.19
N GLU A 185 -7.82 -12.44 10.15
CA GLU A 185 -8.53 -13.73 10.09
C GLU A 185 -9.47 -13.85 8.88
N VAL A 186 -9.94 -12.72 8.32
CA VAL A 186 -10.82 -12.71 7.14
C VAL A 186 -10.09 -13.18 5.87
N TRP A 187 -8.80 -12.95 5.80
CA TRP A 187 -7.99 -13.33 4.63
C TRP A 187 -7.67 -14.83 4.64
N PRO A 188 -7.56 -15.45 3.45
CA PRO A 188 -7.18 -16.85 3.33
C PRO A 188 -5.77 -17.10 3.89
N THR A 189 -5.53 -18.34 4.32
CA THR A 189 -4.19 -18.75 4.79
C THR A 189 -3.19 -18.84 3.63
N ALA A 190 -1.92 -18.63 3.93
CA ALA A 190 -0.85 -18.74 2.96
C ALA A 190 -0.85 -20.09 2.20
N GLU A 191 -1.11 -21.19 2.91
CA GLU A 191 -1.17 -22.51 2.30
C GLU A 191 -2.31 -22.64 1.28
N SER A 192 -3.45 -21.99 1.54
CA SER A 192 -4.59 -21.99 0.59
C SER A 192 -4.29 -21.23 -0.71
N LEU A 193 -3.28 -20.35 -0.68
CA LEU A 193 -2.75 -19.63 -1.84
C LEU A 193 -1.53 -20.29 -2.46
N GLY A 194 -1.08 -21.44 -1.91
CA GLY A 194 0.05 -22.21 -2.42
C GLY A 194 1.41 -21.81 -1.84
N PHE A 195 1.45 -21.03 -0.75
CA PHE A 195 2.69 -20.64 -0.08
C PHE A 195 2.97 -21.51 1.15
N PRO A 196 4.25 -21.74 1.52
CA PRO A 196 4.62 -22.65 2.60
C PRO A 196 4.38 -22.10 4.02
N SER A 197 4.24 -20.78 4.17
CA SER A 197 4.02 -20.10 5.46
C SER A 197 3.45 -18.71 5.29
N GLU A 198 2.89 -18.13 6.37
CA GLU A 198 2.39 -16.75 6.37
C GLU A 198 3.52 -15.73 6.07
N ASP A 199 4.74 -15.99 6.52
CA ASP A 199 5.90 -15.15 6.19
C ASP A 199 6.23 -15.16 4.69
N ALA A 200 6.09 -16.30 4.03
CA ALA A 200 6.31 -16.41 2.59
C ALA A 200 5.25 -15.69 1.76
N ALA A 201 4.06 -15.50 2.31
CA ALA A 201 2.94 -14.79 1.68
C ALA A 201 2.79 -13.35 2.20
N PHE A 202 3.62 -12.88 3.13
CA PHE A 202 3.49 -11.60 3.83
C PHE A 202 3.45 -10.49 2.77
N GLY A 203 3.74 -10.04 1.97
CA GLY A 203 3.57 -8.93 1.04
C GLY A 203 2.44 -9.10 0.03
N LEU A 204 1.59 -10.12 0.16
CA LEU A 204 0.51 -10.39 -0.80
C LEU A 204 -0.86 -10.00 -0.27
N GLN A 205 -1.08 -10.23 1.02
CA GLN A 205 -2.34 -9.87 1.70
C GLN A 205 -2.01 -9.26 3.04
N PHE A 206 -2.05 -7.95 3.11
CA PHE A 206 -1.84 -7.25 4.36
C PHE A 206 -2.47 -5.86 4.32
N GLY A 207 -2.48 -5.20 5.46
CA GLY A 207 -2.81 -3.80 5.56
C GLY A 207 -1.75 -3.11 6.40
N HIS A 208 -1.58 -1.85 6.18
CA HIS A 208 -0.64 -1.04 6.94
C HIS A 208 -1.19 0.36 7.18
N GLY A 209 -0.80 0.97 8.29
CA GLY A 209 -1.03 2.38 8.51
C GLY A 209 -0.35 3.20 7.41
N LEU A 210 -0.93 4.34 7.09
CA LEU A 210 -0.50 5.24 6.04
C LEU A 210 -0.48 6.67 6.57
N GLY A 211 0.50 7.47 6.17
CA GLY A 211 0.63 8.86 6.63
C GLY A 211 1.87 9.54 6.08
N LEU A 212 2.73 10.05 6.95
CA LEU A 212 4.03 10.63 6.58
C LEU A 212 5.03 9.57 6.11
N ALA A 213 4.84 8.31 6.51
CA ALA A 213 5.57 7.19 5.94
C ALA A 213 4.59 6.29 5.17
N LEU A 214 5.12 5.56 4.17
CA LEU A 214 4.35 4.61 3.39
C LEU A 214 3.78 3.49 4.28
N HIS A 215 4.62 2.94 5.17
CA HIS A 215 4.20 1.92 6.12
C HIS A 215 4.30 2.48 7.54
N GLU A 216 3.15 2.67 8.17
CA GLU A 216 3.00 3.08 9.56
C GLU A 216 2.27 1.98 10.36
N ARG A 217 2.13 2.19 11.66
CA ARG A 217 1.28 1.33 12.50
C ARG A 217 -0.20 1.66 12.33
N PRO A 218 -1.05 0.65 12.56
CA PRO A 218 -0.73 -0.77 12.75
C PRO A 218 -0.43 -1.47 11.45
N ILE A 219 0.24 -2.63 11.54
CA ILE A 219 0.33 -3.61 10.46
C ILE A 219 -0.78 -4.64 10.65
N ILE A 220 -1.52 -4.93 9.60
CA ILE A 220 -2.59 -5.94 9.60
C ILE A 220 -2.13 -7.07 8.68
N SER A 221 -1.79 -8.21 9.25
CA SER A 221 -1.43 -9.41 8.49
C SER A 221 -1.59 -10.65 9.35
N ARG A 222 -1.74 -11.81 8.72
CA ARG A 222 -1.77 -13.08 9.44
C ARG A 222 -0.46 -13.38 10.14
N ALA A 223 0.68 -12.99 9.54
CA ALA A 223 2.01 -13.21 10.12
C ALA A 223 2.28 -12.39 11.41
N ILE A 224 1.67 -11.21 11.54
CA ILE A 224 1.95 -10.29 12.65
C ILE A 224 0.77 -10.16 13.60
N SER A 225 -0.43 -9.91 13.07
CA SER A 225 -1.57 -9.51 13.90
C SER A 225 -2.13 -10.65 14.74
N LEU A 226 -1.96 -11.91 14.31
CA LEU A 226 -2.44 -13.06 15.11
C LEU A 226 -1.66 -13.23 16.41
N GLU A 227 -0.38 -12.81 16.45
CA GLU A 227 0.46 -12.87 17.65
C GLU A 227 0.50 -11.51 18.38
N HIS A 228 0.39 -10.41 17.65
CA HIS A 228 0.52 -9.05 18.17
C HIS A 228 -0.65 -8.17 17.73
N PRO A 229 -1.88 -8.45 18.20
CA PRO A 229 -3.04 -7.66 17.80
C PRO A 229 -2.97 -6.23 18.34
N MET A 230 -3.41 -5.27 17.52
CA MET A 230 -3.56 -3.86 17.91
C MET A 230 -5.02 -3.45 17.76
N GLU A 231 -5.50 -2.59 18.66
CA GLU A 231 -6.85 -2.04 18.60
C GLU A 231 -6.94 -0.97 17.50
N ILE A 232 -7.96 -1.08 16.67
CA ILE A 232 -8.31 -0.08 15.64
C ILE A 232 -9.05 1.08 16.32
N LYS A 233 -8.64 2.32 15.99
CA LYS A 233 -9.16 3.54 16.59
C LYS A 233 -9.59 4.54 15.52
N THR A 234 -10.58 5.37 15.85
CA THR A 234 -10.98 6.51 15.00
C THR A 234 -9.78 7.38 14.61
N GLY A 235 -9.70 7.79 13.36
CA GLY A 235 -8.61 8.60 12.81
C GLY A 235 -7.39 7.80 12.33
N MET A 236 -7.36 6.49 12.48
CA MET A 236 -6.40 5.65 11.78
C MET A 236 -6.72 5.64 10.28
N VAL A 237 -5.68 5.56 9.46
CA VAL A 237 -5.77 5.41 8.01
C VAL A 237 -4.99 4.19 7.59
N PHE A 238 -5.59 3.32 6.79
CA PHE A 238 -4.99 2.08 6.31
C PHE A 238 -5.02 2.00 4.80
N ALA A 239 -3.98 1.43 4.23
CA ALA A 239 -4.01 0.71 2.98
C ALA A 239 -4.32 -0.76 3.28
N LEU A 240 -5.33 -1.33 2.64
CA LEU A 240 -5.77 -2.72 2.78
C LEU A 240 -5.67 -3.40 1.43
N GLU A 241 -4.84 -4.41 1.30
CA GLU A 241 -4.55 -5.06 0.03
C GLU A 241 -4.77 -6.57 0.05
N THR A 242 -5.26 -7.09 -1.08
CA THR A 242 -5.54 -8.52 -1.29
C THR A 242 -4.88 -8.99 -2.58
N TYR A 243 -4.60 -10.30 -2.63
CA TYR A 243 -4.02 -10.97 -3.77
C TYR A 243 -4.68 -12.32 -3.98
N CYS A 244 -5.03 -12.64 -5.21
CA CYS A 244 -5.56 -13.95 -5.56
C CYS A 244 -4.92 -14.47 -6.86
N PRO A 245 -4.13 -15.57 -6.81
CA PRO A 245 -3.63 -16.21 -8.01
C PRO A 245 -4.79 -16.84 -8.81
N ALA A 246 -4.77 -16.69 -10.13
CA ALA A 246 -5.72 -17.34 -11.00
C ALA A 246 -5.38 -18.83 -11.18
N LYS A 247 -6.37 -19.64 -11.56
CA LYS A 247 -6.18 -21.08 -11.78
C LYS A 247 -5.37 -21.42 -13.02
N ASP A 248 -5.12 -20.44 -13.89
CA ASP A 248 -4.23 -20.60 -15.05
C ASP A 248 -2.74 -20.74 -14.66
N GLY A 249 -2.39 -20.42 -13.41
CA GLY A 249 -1.06 -20.59 -12.82
C GLY A 249 -0.08 -19.43 -13.08
N PHE A 250 -0.48 -18.39 -13.84
CA PHE A 250 0.39 -17.25 -14.15
C PHE A 250 -0.29 -15.88 -14.00
N SER A 251 -1.62 -15.78 -14.16
CA SER A 251 -2.37 -14.56 -13.85
C SER A 251 -2.66 -14.44 -12.36
N ALA A 252 -2.89 -13.24 -11.89
CA ALA A 252 -3.36 -12.97 -10.54
C ALA A 252 -4.05 -11.61 -10.47
N ALA A 253 -5.06 -11.47 -9.62
CA ALA A 253 -5.63 -10.20 -9.27
C ALA A 253 -4.97 -9.64 -8.00
N ARG A 254 -4.80 -8.32 -7.95
CA ARG A 254 -4.41 -7.56 -6.77
C ARG A 254 -5.21 -6.28 -6.69
N ILE A 255 -5.88 -6.07 -5.57
CA ILE A 255 -6.73 -4.91 -5.33
C ILE A 255 -6.41 -4.37 -3.95
N GLU A 256 -6.33 -3.07 -3.83
CA GLU A 256 -6.07 -2.37 -2.59
C GLU A 256 -6.99 -1.17 -2.45
N GLU A 257 -7.45 -0.89 -1.24
CA GLU A 257 -8.20 0.30 -0.91
C GLU A 257 -7.59 1.03 0.28
N GLU A 258 -7.57 2.34 0.20
CA GLU A 258 -7.25 3.18 1.34
C GLU A 258 -8.53 3.55 2.10
N VAL A 259 -8.51 3.36 3.42
CA VAL A 259 -9.66 3.59 4.29
C VAL A 259 -9.29 4.48 5.48
N VAL A 260 -10.20 5.37 5.83
CA VAL A 260 -10.13 6.19 7.04
C VAL A 260 -11.11 5.64 8.06
N VAL A 261 -10.64 5.35 9.28
CA VAL A 261 -11.49 4.87 10.37
C VAL A 261 -12.31 6.01 10.94
N THR A 262 -13.64 5.85 10.89
CA THR A 262 -14.63 6.78 11.46
C THR A 262 -15.08 6.33 12.86
N ASP A 263 -15.98 7.06 13.50
CA ASP A 263 -16.51 6.68 14.83
C ASP A 263 -17.33 5.39 14.81
N THR A 264 -17.83 4.95 13.67
CA THR A 264 -18.73 3.79 13.56
C THR A 264 -18.32 2.72 12.56
N GLY A 265 -17.28 2.97 11.75
CA GLY A 265 -16.80 2.10 10.70
C GLY A 265 -15.59 2.68 10.00
N CYS A 266 -15.56 2.66 8.67
CA CYS A 266 -14.54 3.34 7.88
C CYS A 266 -15.11 3.90 6.57
N GLU A 267 -14.39 4.82 5.96
CA GLU A 267 -14.67 5.37 4.64
C GLU A 267 -13.51 5.06 3.69
N VAL A 268 -13.83 4.60 2.48
CA VAL A 268 -12.84 4.38 1.41
C VAL A 268 -12.53 5.72 0.75
N ILE A 269 -11.25 6.05 0.61
CA ILE A 269 -10.78 7.30 -0.01
C ILE A 269 -10.10 7.12 -1.37
N SER A 270 -9.80 5.89 -1.77
CA SER A 270 -9.36 5.52 -3.12
C SER A 270 -10.58 5.26 -4.00
N LEU A 271 -10.87 6.14 -4.96
CA LEU A 271 -12.16 6.19 -5.64
C LEU A 271 -12.16 5.68 -7.08
N PHE A 272 -11.00 5.27 -7.63
CA PHE A 272 -11.01 4.59 -8.93
C PHE A 272 -11.75 3.26 -8.80
N PRO A 273 -12.79 3.01 -9.64
CA PRO A 273 -13.66 1.84 -9.52
C PRO A 273 -12.90 0.50 -9.47
N ALA A 274 -13.27 -0.38 -8.54
CA ALA A 274 -12.70 -1.70 -8.37
C ALA A 274 -13.74 -2.79 -8.05
N GLU A 275 -15.03 -2.51 -8.22
CA GLU A 275 -16.13 -3.45 -7.98
C GLU A 275 -16.15 -4.54 -9.05
N GLU A 276 -15.78 -4.21 -10.28
CA GLU A 276 -15.69 -5.13 -11.40
C GLU A 276 -14.31 -5.02 -12.05
N LEU A 277 -13.82 -6.12 -12.64
CA LEU A 277 -12.54 -6.14 -13.34
C LEU A 277 -12.55 -5.20 -14.55
N PRO A 278 -11.82 -4.08 -14.55
CA PRO A 278 -11.76 -3.17 -15.69
C PRO A 278 -11.08 -3.84 -16.88
N ILE A 279 -11.72 -3.74 -18.05
CA ILE A 279 -11.16 -4.25 -19.31
C ILE A 279 -10.84 -3.07 -20.21
N SER A 280 -9.55 -2.76 -20.33
CA SER A 280 -9.04 -1.72 -21.22
C SER A 280 -8.98 -2.21 -22.67
N ASN A 281 -9.15 -1.28 -23.64
CA ASN A 281 -9.07 -1.59 -25.07
C ASN A 281 -9.93 -2.81 -25.47
N LYS A 282 -11.17 -2.85 -25.00
CA LYS A 282 -12.11 -3.96 -25.20
C LYS A 282 -12.42 -4.17 -26.69
N TYR A 283 -12.36 -5.40 -27.19
CA TYR A 283 -12.71 -5.82 -28.55
C TYR A 283 -13.53 -7.09 -28.56
#